data_316f895bc83f85383874a370657c4559
#
_entry.id   316f895bc83f85383874a370657c4559
#
_cell.length_a   1.000
_cell.length_b   1.000
_cell.length_c   1.000
_cell.angle_alpha   90.00
_cell.angle_beta   90.00
_cell.angle_gamma   90.00
#
_symmetry.space_group_name_H-M   'P 1'
#
loop_
_entity.id
_entity.type
_entity.pdbx_description
1 polymer ?
#
loop_
_entity_poly.entity_id
_entity_poly.type
_entity_poly.pdbx_seq_one_letter_code
_entity_poly.pdbx_strand_id
1 'polypeptide(L)'
;TKKAYIGCKQYFVKKNKKSVESNWRIYTGSNKTLNEEIDVLGKKHFQFQIIGEYKNKRSLRYYECYYQMINHVLTAKLEGTDEAAYYNNYIGGKFPRPVQDPIE
;
A
#
# COMPACT_ATOMS: atom_id res chain seq x y z
N THR A 1 -10.61 14.15 2.94
CA THR A 1 -10.98 13.16 1.95
C THR A 1 -10.98 11.77 2.57
N LYS A 2 -11.79 10.89 2.03
CA LYS A 2 -11.92 9.52 2.51
C LYS A 2 -11.10 8.52 1.68
N LYS A 3 -10.26 9.01 0.78
CA LYS A 3 -9.38 8.16 0.01
C LYS A 3 -8.33 7.49 0.90
N ALA A 4 -7.95 6.27 0.53
CA ALA A 4 -6.98 5.48 1.28
C ALA A 4 -5.82 5.02 0.40
N TYR A 5 -4.81 4.45 1.03
CA TYR A 5 -3.67 3.85 0.36
C TYR A 5 -3.20 2.65 1.17
N ILE A 6 -2.96 1.54 0.50
CA ILE A 6 -2.41 0.34 1.14
C ILE A 6 -1.04 0.07 0.55
N GLY A 7 -0.03 0.02 1.40
CA GLY A 7 1.33 -0.25 1.00
C GLY A 7 2.09 -0.94 2.13
N CYS A 8 3.36 -1.20 1.89
CA CYS A 8 4.19 -1.84 2.90
C CYS A 8 5.53 -1.12 3.07
N LYS A 9 6.17 -1.39 4.19
CA LYS A 9 7.49 -0.85 4.49
C LYS A 9 8.21 -1.78 5.43
N GLN A 10 9.47 -2.09 5.12
CA GLN A 10 10.31 -2.88 6.02
C GLN A 10 10.71 -2.06 7.23
N TYR A 11 10.71 -2.69 8.42
CA TYR A 11 11.22 -2.04 9.62
C TYR A 11 12.74 -1.94 9.59
N PHE A 12 13.40 -2.94 9.05
CA PHE A 12 14.85 -2.99 8.98
C PHE A 12 15.30 -3.27 7.57
N VAL A 13 16.40 -2.63 7.16
CA VAL A 13 17.02 -2.84 5.86
C VAL A 13 18.50 -3.11 6.06
N LYS A 14 19.14 -3.79 5.11
CA LYS A 14 20.58 -4.05 5.16
C LYS A 14 21.32 -2.87 4.56
N LYS A 15 22.29 -2.37 5.29
CA LYS A 15 23.17 -1.30 4.85
C LYS A 15 24.58 -1.64 5.30
N ASN A 16 25.51 -1.73 4.35
CA ASN A 16 26.89 -2.15 4.63
C ASN A 16 26.93 -3.48 5.41
N LYS A 17 26.12 -4.46 5.00
CA LYS A 17 26.01 -5.78 5.61
C LYS A 17 25.47 -5.78 7.03
N LYS A 18 24.97 -4.64 7.52
CA LYS A 18 24.36 -4.53 8.83
C LYS A 18 22.87 -4.27 8.69
N SER A 19 22.09 -4.83 9.62
CA SER A 19 20.66 -4.55 9.70
C SER A 19 20.46 -3.22 10.42
N VAL A 20 19.80 -2.27 9.78
CA VAL A 20 19.51 -0.96 10.37
C VAL A 20 18.04 -0.65 10.24
N GLU A 21 17.53 0.13 11.18
CA GLU A 21 16.14 0.54 11.13
C GLU A 21 15.90 1.43 9.91
N SER A 22 14.81 1.16 9.17
CA SER A 22 14.43 1.95 8.02
C SER A 22 13.73 3.25 8.48
N ASN A 23 13.28 4.04 7.51
CA ASN A 23 12.53 5.26 7.82
C ASN A 23 11.04 5.02 7.99
N TRP A 24 10.64 3.80 8.42
CA TRP A 24 9.23 3.43 8.49
C TRP A 24 8.39 4.35 9.37
N ARG A 25 9.00 4.95 10.40
CA ARG A 25 8.26 5.82 11.34
C ARG A 25 7.77 7.11 10.68
N ILE A 26 8.44 7.56 9.64
CA ILE A 26 8.08 8.78 8.93
C ILE A 26 7.62 8.50 7.50
N TYR A 27 7.59 7.24 7.10
CA TYR A 27 7.24 6.84 5.76
C TYR A 27 5.74 7.01 5.52
N THR A 28 5.38 7.67 4.42
CA THR A 28 3.99 7.95 4.07
C THR A 28 3.56 7.26 2.78
N GLY A 29 4.27 6.21 2.38
CA GLY A 29 3.96 5.47 1.17
C GLY A 29 4.74 5.97 -0.03
N SER A 30 4.62 5.25 -1.13
CA SER A 30 5.34 5.56 -2.36
C SER A 30 4.45 6.25 -3.41
N ASN A 31 3.21 6.55 -3.09
CA ASN A 31 2.29 7.16 -4.03
C ASN A 31 2.51 8.67 -4.07
N LYS A 32 2.83 9.17 -5.27
CA LYS A 32 3.14 10.58 -5.46
C LYS A 32 1.98 11.50 -5.13
N THR A 33 0.79 11.17 -5.59
CA THR A 33 -0.40 11.99 -5.36
C THR A 33 -0.73 12.09 -3.89
N LEU A 34 -0.66 10.96 -3.17
CA LEU A 34 -0.88 10.94 -1.74
C LEU A 34 0.13 11.84 -1.01
N ASN A 35 1.40 11.72 -1.35
CA ASN A 35 2.45 12.51 -0.69
C ASN A 35 2.31 13.99 -0.98
N GLU A 36 1.89 14.37 -2.18
CA GLU A 36 1.61 15.76 -2.53
C GLU A 36 0.47 16.31 -1.67
N GLU A 37 -0.59 15.54 -1.48
CA GLU A 37 -1.71 15.96 -0.63
C GLU A 37 -1.30 16.08 0.84
N ILE A 38 -0.45 15.17 1.32
CA ILE A 38 0.07 15.27 2.69
C ILE A 38 0.88 16.55 2.87
N ASP A 39 1.68 16.93 1.89
CA ASP A 39 2.47 18.17 1.94
C ASP A 39 1.59 19.40 1.98
N VAL A 40 0.48 19.40 1.24
CA VAL A 40 -0.42 20.55 1.17
C VAL A 40 -1.31 20.64 2.40
N LEU A 41 -1.91 19.52 2.83
CA LEU A 41 -2.91 19.51 3.89
C LEU A 41 -2.32 19.31 5.29
N GLY A 42 -1.12 18.74 5.37
CA GLY A 42 -0.47 18.40 6.64
C GLY A 42 -0.78 16.99 7.08
N LYS A 43 0.23 16.34 7.66
CA LYS A 43 0.16 14.94 8.06
C LYS A 43 -0.94 14.68 9.10
N LYS A 44 -1.29 15.67 9.89
CA LYS A 44 -2.32 15.56 10.92
C LYS A 44 -3.72 15.29 10.37
N HIS A 45 -3.94 15.55 9.08
CA HIS A 45 -5.22 15.29 8.42
C HIS A 45 -5.34 13.87 7.89
N PHE A 46 -4.33 13.04 8.10
CA PHE A 46 -4.28 11.65 7.61
C PHE A 46 -4.14 10.70 8.77
N GLN A 47 -4.84 9.58 8.70
CA GLN A 47 -4.76 8.54 9.71
C GLN A 47 -3.87 7.42 9.21
N PHE A 48 -2.93 6.97 10.06
CA PHE A 48 -2.00 5.90 9.74
C PHE A 48 -2.30 4.69 10.60
N GLN A 49 -2.34 3.52 9.98
CA GLN A 49 -2.68 2.30 10.69
C GLN A 49 -1.80 1.16 10.19
N ILE A 50 -1.26 0.38 11.13
CA ILE A 50 -0.55 -0.85 10.80
C ILE A 50 -1.57 -1.97 10.82
N ILE A 51 -1.78 -2.63 9.67
CA ILE A 51 -2.77 -3.70 9.56
C ILE A 51 -2.14 -5.10 9.61
N GLY A 52 -0.82 -5.18 9.61
CA GLY A 52 -0.13 -6.46 9.78
C GLY A 52 1.37 -6.28 9.88
N GLU A 53 2.03 -7.16 10.60
CA GLU A 53 3.47 -7.17 10.74
C GLU A 53 4.00 -8.57 10.42
N TYR A 54 5.10 -8.64 9.69
CA TYR A 54 5.60 -9.92 9.19
C TYR A 54 7.11 -10.04 9.40
N LYS A 55 7.56 -11.27 9.62
CA LYS A 55 8.95 -11.53 9.97
C LYS A 55 9.94 -11.45 8.81
N ASN A 56 9.43 -11.56 7.58
CA ASN A 56 10.32 -11.56 6.42
C ASN A 56 9.68 -10.80 5.25
N LYS A 57 10.55 -10.41 4.32
CA LYS A 57 10.13 -9.62 3.17
C LYS A 57 9.14 -10.35 2.27
N ARG A 58 9.31 -11.66 2.13
CA ARG A 58 8.42 -12.45 1.27
C ARG A 58 6.99 -12.42 1.78
N SER A 59 6.80 -12.65 3.08
CA SER A 59 5.48 -12.58 3.69
C SER A 59 4.91 -11.19 3.64
N LEU A 60 5.73 -10.17 3.90
CA LEU A 60 5.31 -8.78 3.82
C LEU A 60 4.74 -8.44 2.44
N ARG A 61 5.45 -8.83 1.38
CA ARG A 61 5.03 -8.59 0.00
C ARG A 61 3.77 -9.35 -0.36
N TYR A 62 3.68 -10.61 0.08
CA TYR A 62 2.51 -11.43 -0.17
C TYR A 62 1.26 -10.81 0.45
N TYR A 63 1.34 -10.40 1.71
CA TYR A 63 0.19 -9.84 2.40
C TYR A 63 -0.13 -8.41 1.98
N GLU A 64 0.85 -7.66 1.52
CA GLU A 64 0.56 -6.37 0.88
C GLU A 64 -0.37 -6.59 -0.30
N CYS A 65 0.00 -7.52 -1.18
CA CYS A 65 -0.80 -7.87 -2.34
C CYS A 65 -2.19 -8.39 -1.94
N TYR A 66 -2.23 -9.24 -0.93
CA TYR A 66 -3.47 -9.80 -0.41
C TYR A 66 -4.44 -8.69 0.04
N TYR A 67 -3.95 -7.77 0.87
CA TYR A 67 -4.80 -6.68 1.36
C TYR A 67 -5.22 -5.72 0.24
N GLN A 68 -4.34 -5.49 -0.71
CA GLN A 68 -4.69 -4.67 -1.86
C GLN A 68 -5.79 -5.32 -2.70
N MET A 69 -5.72 -6.62 -2.90
CA MET A 69 -6.73 -7.34 -3.69
C MET A 69 -8.07 -7.44 -2.99
N ILE A 70 -8.10 -7.82 -1.71
CA ILE A 70 -9.38 -7.98 -1.02
C ILE A 70 -10.10 -6.65 -0.81
N ASN A 71 -9.37 -5.55 -0.82
CA ASN A 71 -9.96 -4.22 -0.72
C ASN A 71 -10.23 -3.59 -2.08
N HIS A 72 -9.93 -4.29 -3.16
CA HIS A 72 -10.17 -3.81 -4.52
C HIS A 72 -9.58 -2.43 -4.79
N VAL A 73 -8.32 -2.22 -4.37
CA VAL A 73 -7.71 -0.88 -4.39
C VAL A 73 -7.65 -0.23 -5.77
N LEU A 74 -7.66 -1.03 -6.84
CA LEU A 74 -7.61 -0.48 -8.20
C LEU A 74 -8.99 -0.14 -8.77
N THR A 75 -10.07 -0.68 -8.20
CA THR A 75 -11.41 -0.54 -8.78
C THR A 75 -12.44 0.02 -7.82
N ALA A 76 -12.19 0.00 -6.51
CA ALA A 76 -13.14 0.51 -5.54
C ALA A 76 -13.40 2.00 -5.74
N LYS A 77 -14.64 2.40 -5.57
CA LYS A 77 -15.07 3.79 -5.68
C LYS A 77 -15.57 4.29 -4.33
N LEU A 78 -15.42 5.59 -4.10
CA LEU A 78 -16.04 6.22 -2.94
C LEU A 78 -17.55 6.13 -3.11
N GLU A 79 -18.24 5.82 -2.02
CA GLU A 79 -19.68 5.59 -2.04
C GLU A 79 -20.42 6.75 -2.69
N GLY A 80 -21.27 6.41 -3.67
CA GLY A 80 -22.08 7.40 -4.37
C GLY A 80 -21.35 8.23 -5.41
N THR A 81 -20.10 7.89 -5.75
CA THR A 81 -19.33 8.64 -6.73
C THR A 81 -18.61 7.73 -7.69
N ASP A 82 -18.06 8.31 -8.76
CA ASP A 82 -17.13 7.61 -9.66
C ASP A 82 -15.68 7.83 -9.27
N GLU A 83 -15.43 8.48 -8.15
CA GLU A 83 -14.09 8.78 -7.69
C GLU A 83 -13.44 7.57 -7.05
N ALA A 84 -12.18 7.30 -7.39
CA ALA A 84 -11.44 6.17 -6.84
C ALA A 84 -11.34 6.26 -5.31
N ALA A 85 -11.56 5.13 -4.64
CA ALA A 85 -11.49 5.08 -3.18
C ALA A 85 -10.06 4.99 -2.66
N TYR A 86 -9.09 4.64 -3.52
CA TYR A 86 -7.70 4.45 -3.12
C TYR A 86 -6.76 5.23 -4.02
N TYR A 87 -5.64 5.65 -3.44
CA TYR A 87 -4.57 6.29 -4.20
C TYR A 87 -3.75 5.29 -5.01
N ASN A 88 -3.87 3.99 -4.71
CA ASN A 88 -3.10 2.95 -5.37
C ASN A 88 -3.33 2.95 -6.87
N ASN A 89 -2.25 2.97 -7.66
CA ASN A 89 -2.30 2.91 -9.12
C ASN A 89 -1.99 1.52 -9.66
N TYR A 90 -1.41 0.66 -8.82
CA TYR A 90 -1.07 -0.71 -9.20
C TYR A 90 -1.00 -1.56 -7.94
N ILE A 91 -1.02 -2.88 -8.14
CA ILE A 91 -0.88 -3.85 -7.07
C ILE A 91 0.56 -4.35 -7.07
N GLY A 92 1.16 -4.46 -5.88
CA GLY A 92 2.53 -4.95 -5.75
C GLY A 92 2.64 -6.42 -6.11
N GLY A 93 3.86 -6.83 -6.49
CA GLY A 93 4.18 -8.22 -6.80
C GLY A 93 4.05 -8.55 -8.28
N LYS A 94 4.40 -9.81 -8.58
CA LYS A 94 4.31 -10.35 -9.93
C LYS A 94 3.25 -11.44 -9.94
N PHE A 95 2.39 -11.41 -10.94
CA PHE A 95 1.33 -12.39 -11.08
C PHE A 95 1.57 -13.21 -12.33
N PRO A 96 1.42 -14.54 -12.25
CA PRO A 96 1.48 -15.35 -13.46
C PRO A 96 0.30 -15.02 -14.36
N ARG A 97 0.48 -15.25 -15.64
CA ARG A 97 -0.62 -15.07 -16.57
C ARG A 97 -1.76 -16.01 -16.19
N PRO A 98 -2.98 -15.55 -16.14
CA PRO A 98 -4.12 -16.42 -15.90
C PRO A 98 -4.18 -17.53 -16.93
N VAL A 99 -4.46 -18.73 -16.52
CA VAL A 99 -4.58 -19.87 -17.42
C VAL A 99 -5.86 -19.76 -18.24
N GLN A 100 -6.89 -19.27 -17.62
CA GLN A 100 -8.19 -19.10 -18.26
C GLN A 100 -8.98 -18.05 -17.51
N ASP A 101 -10.01 -17.54 -18.17
CA ASP A 101 -10.89 -16.59 -17.51
C ASP A 101 -11.68 -17.27 -16.41
N PRO A 102 -12.08 -16.51 -15.38
CA PRO A 102 -12.89 -17.07 -14.30
C PRO A 102 -14.18 -17.67 -14.84
N ILE A 103 -14.54 -18.78 -14.26
CA ILE A 103 -15.82 -19.43 -14.59
C ILE A 103 -16.84 -18.94 -13.60
N GLU A 104 -17.96 -18.50 -14.12
CA GLU A 104 -19.03 -17.96 -13.29
C GLU A 104 -20.01 -19.01 -12.84
#